data_1f6e2889cca35127d0b65fd2409071a2
#
_entry.id   1f6e2889cca35127d0b65fd2409071a2
#
_cell.length_a   1.000
_cell.length_b   1.000
_cell.length_c   1.000
_cell.angle_alpha   90.00
_cell.angle_beta   90.00
_cell.angle_gamma   90.00
#
_symmetry.space_group_name_H-M   'P 1'
#
loop_
_entity.id
_entity.type
_entity.pdbx_description
1 polymer ?
#
loop_
_entity_poly.entity_id
_entity_poly.type
_entity_poly.pdbx_seq_one_letter_code
_entity_poly.pdbx_strand_id
1 'polypeptide(L)'
;MRRAVSTRLAVTAALLLVSAARRAEAAQQCHPLAGSVWRNPGLMAGVRIDAAGYRNTSYLGDYQGIAPTLGFNHPKFAAMALLPAYRLARNGRTGYGLGDLALALRVPVPSFANRSLSAGFGLAATLPTGKSDADLGMGHVMLMPEFWFNHDRERVQLVGTVGFARALTSAGASHHNHGPRPIVNPMNLSEIDASLNGFLRVHAKVWLKLGAFGAAPVGNVNVQGMTRVIVGSGVLVTVRGLELSAELQAPLTGAPFTARGVLQVGYRFELKRRRRGAAPAHASHH
;
A
#
# COMPACT_ATOMS: atom_id res chain seq x y z
N MET A 1 -36.22 27.08 7.58
CA MET A 1 -36.23 25.59 7.41
C MET A 1 -35.25 25.02 6.37
N ARG A 2 -34.76 25.75 5.34
CA ARG A 2 -33.86 25.19 4.30
C ARG A 2 -32.42 24.90 4.74
N ARG A 3 -31.86 25.53 5.78
CA ARG A 3 -30.47 25.30 6.26
C ARG A 3 -30.28 23.99 7.06
N ALA A 4 -31.32 23.50 7.74
CA ALA A 4 -31.22 22.28 8.54
C ALA A 4 -31.19 20.99 7.71
N VAL A 5 -31.72 21.01 6.47
CA VAL A 5 -31.76 19.84 5.60
C VAL A 5 -30.39 19.61 4.96
N SER A 6 -29.65 20.67 4.59
CA SER A 6 -28.32 20.55 3.97
C SER A 6 -27.28 19.99 4.94
N THR A 7 -27.35 20.34 6.22
CA THR A 7 -26.41 19.85 7.25
C THR A 7 -26.65 18.37 7.56
N ARG A 8 -27.91 17.93 7.59
CA ARG A 8 -28.23 16.50 7.78
C ARG A 8 -27.79 15.62 6.60
N LEU A 9 -27.93 16.11 5.37
CA LEU A 9 -27.43 15.38 4.20
C LEU A 9 -25.90 15.27 4.20
N ALA A 10 -25.19 16.32 4.56
CA ALA A 10 -23.73 16.30 4.65
C ALA A 10 -23.22 15.36 5.74
N VAL A 11 -23.88 15.35 6.91
CA VAL A 11 -23.54 14.43 8.02
C VAL A 11 -23.88 12.99 7.66
N THR A 12 -25.02 12.73 7.00
CA THR A 12 -25.38 11.38 6.55
C THR A 12 -24.46 10.88 5.44
N ALA A 13 -24.05 11.74 4.49
CA ALA A 13 -23.07 11.41 3.47
C ALA A 13 -21.68 11.14 4.10
N ALA A 14 -21.27 11.93 5.10
CA ALA A 14 -20.03 11.70 5.84
C ALA A 14 -20.10 10.39 6.65
N LEU A 15 -21.22 10.10 7.29
CA LEU A 15 -21.44 8.84 8.02
C LEU A 15 -21.50 7.62 7.08
N LEU A 16 -22.07 7.74 5.89
CA LEU A 16 -22.06 6.70 4.86
C LEU A 16 -20.66 6.49 4.28
N LEU A 17 -19.89 7.55 4.07
CA LEU A 17 -18.48 7.48 3.69
C LEU A 17 -17.63 6.83 4.79
N VAL A 18 -17.86 7.17 6.07
CA VAL A 18 -17.21 6.54 7.21
C VAL A 18 -17.63 5.08 7.39
N SER A 19 -18.88 4.71 7.11
CA SER A 19 -19.32 3.32 7.16
C SER A 19 -18.82 2.47 5.99
N ALA A 20 -18.63 3.05 4.81
CA ALA A 20 -17.97 2.42 3.67
C ALA A 20 -16.44 2.33 3.84
N ALA A 21 -15.83 3.25 4.60
CA ALA A 21 -14.40 3.31 4.87
C ALA A 21 -13.88 2.26 5.88
N ARG A 22 -14.74 1.36 6.38
CA ARG A 22 -14.36 0.42 7.46
C ARG A 22 -13.50 -0.78 7.04
N ARG A 23 -12.93 -0.82 5.84
CA ARG A 23 -12.14 -1.98 5.40
C ARG A 23 -11.04 -1.57 4.43
N ALA A 24 -9.82 -1.38 4.89
CA ALA A 24 -8.61 -1.44 4.05
C ALA A 24 -7.35 -0.74 4.60
N GLU A 25 -6.19 -1.35 4.84
CA GLU A 25 -4.88 -0.68 4.81
C GLU A 25 -3.60 -1.41 5.25
N ALA A 26 -3.52 -2.70 5.51
CA ALA A 26 -2.21 -3.35 5.72
C ALA A 26 -1.49 -3.66 4.38
N ALA A 27 -2.26 -3.82 3.30
CA ALA A 27 -1.72 -3.96 1.96
C ALA A 27 -0.98 -2.70 1.45
N GLN A 28 -1.17 -1.53 2.07
CA GLN A 28 -0.46 -0.31 1.65
C GLN A 28 1.03 -0.31 1.94
N GLN A 29 1.50 -1.06 2.91
CA GLN A 29 2.95 -1.20 3.11
C GLN A 29 3.63 -2.01 2.01
N CYS A 30 2.88 -2.92 1.38
CA CYS A 30 3.37 -3.76 0.28
C CYS A 30 3.02 -3.23 -1.11
N HIS A 31 2.18 -2.18 -1.23
CA HIS A 31 1.65 -1.70 -2.50
C HIS A 31 1.77 -0.19 -2.71
N PRO A 32 3.00 0.38 -2.74
CA PRO A 32 3.17 1.79 -3.06
C PRO A 32 2.79 2.16 -4.51
N LEU A 33 2.42 1.19 -5.34
CA LEU A 33 1.91 1.41 -6.70
C LEU A 33 0.43 1.83 -6.75
N ALA A 34 -0.24 2.01 -5.62
CA ALA A 34 -1.59 2.55 -5.58
C ALA A 34 -1.57 3.99 -6.10
N GLY A 35 -2.03 4.21 -7.31
CA GLY A 35 -2.06 5.52 -7.98
C GLY A 35 -1.12 5.68 -9.17
N SER A 36 -0.20 4.76 -9.43
CA SER A 36 0.60 4.83 -10.64
C SER A 36 -0.24 4.48 -11.87
N VAL A 37 -0.37 5.44 -12.75
CA VAL A 37 -1.07 5.26 -14.03
C VAL A 37 -0.25 4.33 -14.91
N TRP A 38 -0.77 3.14 -15.21
CA TRP A 38 -0.17 2.07 -16.03
C TRP A 38 0.06 2.44 -17.50
N ARG A 39 -0.21 3.68 -17.89
CA ARG A 39 -0.30 4.08 -19.30
C ARG A 39 1.04 4.12 -20.02
N ASN A 40 2.12 4.46 -19.33
CA ASN A 40 3.44 4.61 -19.95
C ASN A 40 4.48 3.73 -19.26
N PRO A 41 5.33 3.04 -20.03
CA PRO A 41 6.46 2.32 -19.44
C PRO A 41 7.39 3.32 -18.76
N GLY A 42 7.81 3.01 -17.56
CA GLY A 42 8.67 3.90 -16.78
C GLY A 42 9.30 3.21 -15.59
N LEU A 43 10.40 3.78 -15.15
CA LEU A 43 11.04 3.45 -13.88
C LEU A 43 10.61 4.48 -12.84
N MET A 44 10.36 4.04 -11.63
CA MET A 44 10.11 4.89 -10.48
C MET A 44 11.16 4.62 -9.40
N ALA A 45 11.79 5.67 -8.91
CA ALA A 45 12.63 5.61 -7.72
C ALA A 45 12.10 6.57 -6.68
N GLY A 46 12.11 6.18 -5.42
CA GLY A 46 11.57 7.02 -4.37
C GLY A 46 12.01 6.61 -2.97
N VAL A 47 11.55 7.38 -2.01
CA VAL A 47 11.74 7.14 -0.59
C VAL A 47 10.39 7.32 0.10
N ARG A 48 10.04 6.37 0.94
CA ARG A 48 8.93 6.47 1.89
C ARG A 48 9.51 6.68 3.28
N ILE A 49 8.88 7.57 4.04
CA ILE A 49 9.17 7.82 5.45
C ILE A 49 7.86 7.61 6.19
N ASP A 50 7.88 6.84 7.26
CA ASP A 50 6.73 6.66 8.13
C ASP A 50 7.12 6.78 9.59
N ALA A 51 6.19 7.31 10.38
CA ALA A 51 6.34 7.44 11.81
C ALA A 51 5.01 7.15 12.49
N ALA A 52 5.04 6.39 13.58
CA ALA A 52 3.85 6.08 14.36
C ALA A 52 4.14 6.07 15.85
N GLY A 53 3.20 6.59 16.61
CA GLY A 53 3.12 6.38 18.05
C GLY A 53 2.23 5.17 18.36
N TYR A 54 2.56 4.44 19.41
CA TYR A 54 1.74 3.32 19.84
C TYR A 54 1.59 3.27 21.37
N ARG A 55 0.41 2.83 21.76
CA ARG A 55 0.08 2.56 23.16
C ARG A 55 -0.86 1.37 23.21
N ASN A 56 -0.45 0.31 23.84
CA ASN A 56 -1.31 -0.83 24.19
C ASN A 56 -0.94 -1.33 25.60
N THR A 57 -1.56 -2.41 26.04
CA THR A 57 -1.31 -2.98 27.38
C THR A 57 0.13 -3.44 27.60
N SER A 58 0.87 -3.75 26.55
CA SER A 58 2.23 -4.30 26.61
C SER A 58 3.30 -3.30 26.19
N TYR A 59 2.94 -2.24 25.45
CA TYR A 59 3.92 -1.35 24.83
C TYR A 59 3.50 0.12 24.89
N LEU A 60 4.50 0.94 25.15
CA LEU A 60 4.45 2.38 25.00
C LEU A 60 5.70 2.82 24.23
N GLY A 61 5.51 3.59 23.16
CA GLY A 61 6.63 4.10 22.39
C GLY A 61 6.25 4.63 21.00
N ASP A 62 7.22 4.60 20.12
CA ASP A 62 7.09 5.06 18.74
C ASP A 62 8.02 4.29 17.81
N TYR A 63 7.76 4.36 16.51
CA TYR A 63 8.73 3.98 15.50
C TYR A 63 8.83 5.03 14.40
N GLN A 64 9.98 5.07 13.74
CA GLN A 64 10.24 5.84 12.55
C GLN A 64 10.90 4.93 11.52
N GLY A 65 10.45 5.02 10.28
CA GLY A 65 10.95 4.22 9.18
C GLY A 65 11.35 5.07 7.99
N ILE A 66 12.36 4.62 7.27
CA ILE A 66 12.73 5.10 5.96
C ILE A 66 12.86 3.91 5.02
N ALA A 67 12.23 3.96 3.86
CA ALA A 67 12.23 2.87 2.91
C ALA A 67 12.49 3.37 1.49
N PRO A 68 13.67 3.14 0.91
CA PRO A 68 13.88 3.29 -0.51
C PRO A 68 12.93 2.37 -1.28
N THR A 69 12.38 2.89 -2.37
CA THR A 69 11.44 2.21 -3.24
C THR A 69 11.92 2.24 -4.67
N LEU A 70 11.82 1.13 -5.36
CA LEU A 70 12.06 1.01 -6.80
C LEU A 70 10.83 0.40 -7.44
N GLY A 71 10.37 0.95 -8.55
CA GLY A 71 9.23 0.47 -9.30
C GLY A 71 9.51 0.48 -10.80
N PHE A 72 8.95 -0.48 -11.50
CA PHE A 72 8.95 -0.55 -12.95
C PHE A 72 7.55 -0.79 -13.46
N ASN A 73 7.08 0.08 -14.35
CA ASN A 73 5.79 -0.03 -15.00
C ASN A 73 5.98 -0.36 -16.49
N HIS A 74 5.26 -1.35 -16.96
CA HIS A 74 5.15 -1.71 -18.37
C HIS A 74 3.66 -2.00 -18.68
N PRO A 75 3.16 -1.81 -19.92
CA PRO A 75 1.76 -2.10 -20.25
C PRO A 75 1.30 -3.53 -19.95
N LYS A 76 2.22 -4.47 -19.82
CA LYS A 76 1.93 -5.88 -19.56
C LYS A 76 2.13 -6.29 -18.09
N PHE A 77 2.90 -5.54 -17.31
CA PHE A 77 3.14 -5.83 -15.90
C PHE A 77 3.70 -4.62 -15.16
N ALA A 78 3.63 -4.62 -13.85
CA ALA A 78 4.41 -3.73 -12.99
C ALA A 78 5.08 -4.53 -11.90
N ALA A 79 6.26 -4.08 -11.53
CA ALA A 79 7.03 -4.66 -10.44
C ALA A 79 7.52 -3.57 -9.49
N MET A 80 7.71 -3.94 -8.23
CA MET A 80 8.19 -3.03 -7.22
C MET A 80 8.95 -3.74 -6.12
N ALA A 81 9.90 -3.02 -5.53
CA ALA A 81 10.64 -3.40 -4.35
C ALA A 81 10.67 -2.25 -3.34
N LEU A 82 10.61 -2.57 -2.05
CA LEU A 82 10.71 -1.64 -0.93
C LEU A 82 11.51 -2.31 0.18
N LEU A 83 12.59 -1.66 0.63
CA LEU A 83 13.43 -2.15 1.74
C LEU A 83 13.41 -1.13 2.89
N PRO A 84 12.67 -1.38 3.97
CA PRO A 84 12.60 -0.43 5.08
C PRO A 84 13.77 -0.58 6.05
N ALA A 85 14.15 0.53 6.66
CA ALA A 85 14.97 0.58 7.86
C ALA A 85 14.22 1.34 8.93
N TYR A 86 14.26 0.86 10.17
CA TYR A 86 13.47 1.38 11.27
C TYR A 86 14.31 1.75 12.49
N ARG A 87 13.86 2.80 13.17
CA ARG A 87 14.11 3.06 14.59
C ARG A 87 12.84 2.68 15.34
N LEU A 88 12.94 1.83 16.31
CA LEU A 88 11.84 1.41 17.18
C LEU A 88 12.19 1.72 18.64
N ALA A 89 11.41 2.59 19.28
CA ALA A 89 11.46 2.85 20.71
C ALA A 89 10.33 2.10 21.41
N ARG A 90 10.65 1.32 22.43
CA ARG A 90 9.69 0.50 23.15
C ARG A 90 10.06 0.40 24.62
N ASN A 91 9.14 0.82 25.50
CA ASN A 91 9.31 0.72 26.96
C ASN A 91 10.68 1.25 27.44
N GLY A 92 11.11 2.40 26.94
CA GLY A 92 12.38 3.03 27.29
C GLY A 92 13.62 2.46 26.58
N ARG A 93 13.48 1.43 25.76
CA ARG A 93 14.57 0.87 24.94
C ARG A 93 14.42 1.30 23.49
N THR A 94 15.53 1.56 22.83
CA THR A 94 15.57 1.91 21.40
C THR A 94 16.40 0.92 20.62
N GLY A 95 15.84 0.38 19.54
CA GLY A 95 16.51 -0.50 18.59
C GLY A 95 16.52 0.10 17.19
N TYR A 96 17.48 -0.31 16.37
CA TYR A 96 17.62 0.05 14.96
C TYR A 96 17.84 -1.21 14.12
N GLY A 97 17.32 -1.21 12.90
CA GLY A 97 17.58 -2.31 11.97
C GLY A 97 16.76 -2.23 10.70
N LEU A 98 17.02 -3.17 9.81
CA LEU A 98 16.21 -3.37 8.62
C LEU A 98 14.88 -4.02 9.00
N GLY A 99 13.84 -3.70 8.26
CA GLY A 99 12.60 -4.45 8.22
C GLY A 99 12.61 -5.48 7.09
N ASP A 100 11.47 -6.10 6.84
CA ASP A 100 11.33 -7.10 5.78
C ASP A 100 11.31 -6.44 4.40
N LEU A 101 12.07 -7.01 3.46
CA LEU A 101 12.04 -6.61 2.06
C LEU A 101 10.66 -6.97 1.47
N ALA A 102 9.95 -5.98 0.96
CA ALA A 102 8.69 -6.18 0.26
C ALA A 102 8.89 -6.13 -1.26
N LEU A 103 8.33 -7.11 -1.95
CA LEU A 103 8.31 -7.23 -3.40
C LEU A 103 6.86 -7.31 -3.87
N ALA A 104 6.56 -6.77 -5.05
CA ALA A 104 5.25 -6.93 -5.69
C ALA A 104 5.38 -7.02 -7.21
N LEU A 105 4.55 -7.86 -7.79
CA LEU A 105 4.37 -8.00 -9.24
C LEU A 105 2.87 -7.95 -9.54
N ARG A 106 2.46 -7.18 -10.55
CA ARG A 106 1.07 -7.07 -11.02
C ARG A 106 1.00 -7.27 -12.52
N VAL A 107 0.00 -8.01 -12.97
CA VAL A 107 -0.28 -8.27 -14.37
C VAL A 107 -1.72 -7.86 -14.67
N PRO A 108 -1.96 -6.94 -15.63
CA PRO A 108 -3.32 -6.58 -16.03
C PRO A 108 -3.96 -7.69 -16.87
N VAL A 109 -5.27 -7.86 -16.70
CA VAL A 109 -6.08 -8.70 -17.58
C VAL A 109 -6.53 -7.86 -18.77
N PRO A 110 -6.15 -8.20 -20.02
CA PRO A 110 -6.40 -7.34 -21.19
C PRO A 110 -7.86 -7.02 -21.43
N SER A 111 -8.78 -7.95 -21.13
CA SER A 111 -10.23 -7.76 -21.28
C SER A 111 -10.82 -6.66 -20.39
N PHE A 112 -10.15 -6.33 -19.29
CA PHE A 112 -10.54 -5.24 -18.38
C PHE A 112 -9.72 -3.96 -18.60
N ALA A 113 -8.78 -3.97 -19.54
CA ALA A 113 -7.94 -2.80 -19.82
C ALA A 113 -8.63 -1.86 -20.82
N ASN A 114 -9.52 -1.02 -20.33
CA ASN A 114 -10.07 0.10 -21.11
C ASN A 114 -9.50 1.44 -20.61
N ARG A 115 -9.97 2.57 -21.20
CA ARG A 115 -9.44 3.91 -20.86
C ARG A 115 -9.71 4.32 -19.40
N SER A 116 -10.75 3.81 -18.78
CA SER A 116 -11.18 4.20 -17.43
C SER A 116 -11.06 3.08 -16.39
N LEU A 117 -10.98 1.83 -16.80
CA LEU A 117 -10.90 0.68 -15.90
C LEU A 117 -9.73 -0.21 -16.30
N SER A 118 -8.93 -0.59 -15.34
CA SER A 118 -7.95 -1.67 -15.45
C SER A 118 -8.04 -2.56 -14.22
N ALA A 119 -7.91 -3.85 -14.41
CA ALA A 119 -7.90 -4.83 -13.33
C ALA A 119 -6.96 -5.97 -13.67
N GLY A 120 -6.55 -6.73 -12.68
CA GLY A 120 -5.64 -7.84 -12.90
C GLY A 120 -5.29 -8.58 -11.62
N PHE A 121 -4.33 -9.46 -11.75
CA PHE A 121 -3.80 -10.23 -10.63
C PHE A 121 -2.42 -9.73 -10.23
N GLY A 122 -2.08 -9.95 -8.99
CA GLY A 122 -0.77 -9.63 -8.44
C GLY A 122 -0.29 -10.70 -7.49
N LEU A 123 1.00 -10.66 -7.24
CA LEU A 123 1.65 -11.39 -6.18
C LEU A 123 2.57 -10.43 -5.45
N ALA A 124 2.34 -10.25 -4.16
CA ALA A 124 3.30 -9.60 -3.29
C ALA A 124 3.96 -10.65 -2.38
N ALA A 125 5.16 -10.33 -1.92
CA ALA A 125 5.89 -11.14 -0.96
C ALA A 125 6.66 -10.25 0.00
N THR A 126 6.77 -10.67 1.27
CA THR A 126 7.76 -10.14 2.18
C THR A 126 8.81 -11.21 2.46
N LEU A 127 10.09 -10.79 2.42
CA LEU A 127 11.22 -11.65 2.73
C LEU A 127 11.78 -11.27 4.11
N PRO A 128 12.15 -12.23 4.96
CA PRO A 128 12.55 -12.00 6.35
C PRO A 128 13.97 -11.42 6.46
N THR A 129 14.17 -10.22 5.93
CA THR A 129 15.43 -9.46 6.07
C THR A 129 15.49 -8.66 7.37
N GLY A 130 14.32 -8.44 7.99
CA GLY A 130 14.19 -7.75 9.26
C GLY A 130 14.56 -8.62 10.46
N LYS A 131 14.99 -7.97 11.53
CA LYS A 131 15.26 -8.66 12.81
C LYS A 131 13.94 -8.92 13.54
N SER A 132 13.50 -10.17 13.54
CA SER A 132 12.24 -10.59 14.19
C SER A 132 12.31 -10.52 15.71
N ASP A 133 13.48 -10.79 16.30
CA ASP A 133 13.75 -10.66 17.73
C ASP A 133 13.69 -9.20 18.23
N ALA A 134 13.90 -8.24 17.33
CA ALA A 134 13.79 -6.82 17.60
C ALA A 134 12.41 -6.22 17.16
N ASP A 135 11.43 -7.05 16.77
CA ASP A 135 10.11 -6.65 16.24
C ASP A 135 10.17 -5.76 14.98
N LEU A 136 11.23 -5.88 14.20
CA LEU A 136 11.43 -5.13 12.96
C LEU A 136 11.04 -5.92 11.71
N GLY A 137 10.77 -7.22 11.83
CA GLY A 137 10.34 -8.10 10.75
C GLY A 137 9.57 -9.31 11.27
N MET A 138 8.94 -10.05 10.35
CA MET A 138 8.08 -11.19 10.66
C MET A 138 8.86 -12.49 10.88
N GLY A 139 10.13 -12.56 10.46
CA GLY A 139 10.97 -13.76 10.59
C GLY A 139 10.61 -14.91 9.65
N HIS A 140 9.65 -14.72 8.74
CA HIS A 140 9.24 -15.71 7.74
C HIS A 140 8.82 -15.03 6.43
N VAL A 141 8.80 -15.79 5.35
CA VAL A 141 8.30 -15.33 4.07
C VAL A 141 6.78 -15.27 4.11
N MET A 142 6.19 -14.14 3.69
CA MET A 142 4.77 -14.03 3.41
C MET A 142 4.56 -14.02 1.91
N LEU A 143 3.58 -14.78 1.40
CA LEU A 143 3.08 -14.66 0.04
C LEU A 143 1.66 -14.10 0.05
N MET A 144 1.39 -13.17 -0.85
CA MET A 144 0.14 -12.40 -0.91
C MET A 144 -0.36 -12.31 -2.35
N PRO A 145 -0.97 -13.39 -2.90
CA PRO A 145 -1.73 -13.27 -4.14
C PRO A 145 -2.89 -12.32 -3.96
N GLU A 146 -3.13 -11.47 -4.97
CA GLU A 146 -4.17 -10.46 -4.92
C GLU A 146 -4.89 -10.30 -6.26
N PHE A 147 -6.12 -9.85 -6.21
CA PHE A 147 -6.82 -9.19 -7.30
C PHE A 147 -6.76 -7.69 -7.07
N TRP A 148 -6.45 -6.92 -8.10
CA TRP A 148 -6.42 -5.47 -8.05
C TRP A 148 -7.29 -4.87 -9.14
N PHE A 149 -7.82 -3.66 -8.88
CA PHE A 149 -8.46 -2.82 -9.89
C PHE A 149 -8.07 -1.37 -9.72
N ASN A 150 -8.14 -0.63 -10.83
CA ASN A 150 -7.98 0.81 -10.89
C ASN A 150 -9.04 1.37 -11.83
N HIS A 151 -9.88 2.25 -11.30
CA HIS A 151 -10.86 3.02 -12.08
C HIS A 151 -10.41 4.48 -12.09
N ASP A 152 -10.11 5.01 -13.27
CA ASP A 152 -9.55 6.33 -13.47
C ASP A 152 -10.47 7.17 -14.36
N ARG A 153 -11.00 8.22 -13.79
CA ARG A 153 -11.74 9.26 -14.50
C ARG A 153 -11.06 10.61 -14.25
N GLU A 154 -11.39 11.60 -15.08
CA GLU A 154 -10.72 12.91 -15.11
C GLU A 154 -10.44 13.54 -13.74
N ARG A 155 -11.36 13.41 -12.79
CA ARG A 155 -11.23 14.01 -11.45
C ARG A 155 -11.22 13.00 -10.32
N VAL A 156 -11.54 11.75 -10.59
CA VAL A 156 -11.66 10.70 -9.56
C VAL A 156 -10.90 9.48 -9.99
N GLN A 157 -10.04 8.99 -9.13
CA GLN A 157 -9.42 7.68 -9.29
C GLN A 157 -9.77 6.80 -8.09
N LEU A 158 -10.13 5.56 -8.35
CA LEU A 158 -10.35 4.53 -7.33
C LEU A 158 -9.39 3.38 -7.57
N VAL A 159 -8.66 3.00 -6.55
CA VAL A 159 -7.72 1.85 -6.59
C VAL A 159 -8.07 0.91 -5.46
N GLY A 160 -8.27 -0.35 -5.78
CA GLY A 160 -8.58 -1.36 -4.77
C GLY A 160 -7.83 -2.65 -4.99
N THR A 161 -7.69 -3.40 -3.90
CA THR A 161 -7.13 -4.75 -3.87
C THR A 161 -7.96 -5.65 -2.98
N VAL A 162 -8.00 -6.93 -3.30
CA VAL A 162 -8.45 -7.99 -2.39
C VAL A 162 -7.42 -9.11 -2.51
N GLY A 163 -6.90 -9.56 -1.38
CA GLY A 163 -5.82 -10.52 -1.35
C GLY A 163 -5.97 -11.57 -0.25
N PHE A 164 -5.08 -12.54 -0.32
CA PHE A 164 -4.90 -13.56 0.69
C PHE A 164 -3.42 -13.65 1.02
N ALA A 165 -3.05 -13.38 2.26
CA ALA A 165 -1.69 -13.49 2.73
C ALA A 165 -1.47 -14.80 3.49
N ARG A 166 -0.34 -15.46 3.22
CA ARG A 166 0.06 -16.67 3.95
C ARG A 166 1.54 -16.72 4.23
N ALA A 167 1.87 -17.00 5.47
CA ALA A 167 3.23 -17.30 5.88
C ALA A 167 3.68 -18.66 5.34
N LEU A 168 4.85 -18.70 4.72
CA LEU A 168 5.55 -19.94 4.41
C LEU A 168 6.42 -20.30 5.58
N THR A 169 5.86 -21.07 6.53
CA THR A 169 6.61 -21.61 7.67
C THR A 169 6.91 -23.07 7.41
N SER A 170 8.13 -23.53 7.72
CA SER A 170 8.41 -24.95 7.78
C SER A 170 7.59 -25.60 8.91
N ALA A 171 7.18 -26.84 8.76
CA ALA A 171 6.39 -27.58 9.76
C ALA A 171 7.01 -27.65 11.17
N GLY A 172 8.29 -27.31 11.33
CA GLY A 172 9.00 -27.21 12.62
C GLY A 172 9.03 -25.80 13.21
N ALA A 173 8.59 -24.79 12.48
CA ALA A 173 8.62 -23.39 12.95
C ALA A 173 7.46 -23.02 13.90
N SER A 174 6.62 -24.00 14.28
CA SER A 174 5.56 -23.86 15.28
C SER A 174 6.05 -23.46 16.69
N HIS A 175 7.35 -23.49 16.93
CA HIS A 175 7.97 -23.08 18.21
C HIS A 175 8.58 -21.68 18.18
N HIS A 176 8.47 -20.93 17.11
CA HIS A 176 8.71 -19.49 17.24
C HIS A 176 7.57 -18.93 18.09
N ASN A 177 7.82 -18.94 19.38
CA ASN A 177 7.08 -18.14 20.34
C ASN A 177 7.32 -16.69 19.88
N HIS A 178 6.57 -16.30 18.85
CA HIS A 178 6.49 -14.90 18.45
C HIS A 178 5.94 -14.24 19.71
N GLY A 179 6.81 -13.70 20.48
CA GLY A 179 6.48 -12.75 21.50
C GLY A 179 5.44 -11.77 20.95
N PRO A 180 5.12 -10.76 21.66
CA PRO A 180 4.18 -9.79 21.20
C PRO A 180 4.50 -9.40 19.74
N ARG A 181 3.46 -9.27 18.93
CA ARG A 181 3.53 -9.05 17.46
C ARG A 181 4.53 -7.99 17.06
N PRO A 182 5.20 -8.13 15.90
CA PRO A 182 6.02 -7.07 15.35
C PRO A 182 5.21 -5.79 15.25
N ILE A 183 5.64 -4.76 15.95
CA ILE A 183 4.90 -3.49 16.03
C ILE A 183 4.92 -2.75 14.71
N VAL A 184 6.02 -2.90 13.96
CA VAL A 184 6.23 -2.15 12.73
C VAL A 184 5.39 -2.69 11.58
N ASN A 185 5.27 -4.00 11.45
CA ASN A 185 4.50 -4.64 10.38
C ASN A 185 3.74 -5.88 10.88
N PRO A 186 2.67 -5.70 11.66
CA PRO A 186 1.91 -6.81 12.20
C PRO A 186 1.07 -7.47 11.11
N MET A 187 1.36 -8.73 10.78
CA MET A 187 0.55 -9.57 9.89
C MET A 187 0.16 -10.86 10.61
N ASN A 188 -1.00 -11.42 10.27
CA ASN A 188 -1.36 -12.77 10.70
C ASN A 188 -0.62 -13.79 9.83
N LEU A 189 -0.40 -14.99 10.34
CA LEU A 189 0.21 -16.07 9.55
C LEU A 189 -0.66 -16.47 8.34
N SER A 190 -1.96 -16.24 8.42
CA SER A 190 -2.89 -16.39 7.31
C SER A 190 -3.99 -15.35 7.46
N GLU A 191 -4.22 -14.53 6.43
CA GLU A 191 -5.24 -13.49 6.47
C GLU A 191 -5.82 -13.19 5.09
N ILE A 192 -7.08 -12.78 5.07
CA ILE A 192 -7.67 -12.09 3.93
C ILE A 192 -7.51 -10.60 4.18
N ASP A 193 -7.07 -9.89 3.16
CA ASP A 193 -6.94 -8.45 3.19
C ASP A 193 -7.68 -7.79 2.03
N ALA A 194 -8.04 -6.52 2.22
CA ALA A 194 -8.62 -5.70 1.18
C ALA A 194 -8.23 -4.24 1.36
N SER A 195 -8.07 -3.53 0.25
CA SER A 195 -7.79 -2.09 0.23
C SER A 195 -8.67 -1.33 -0.74
N LEU A 196 -9.03 -0.09 -0.38
CA LEU A 196 -9.69 0.85 -1.27
C LEU A 196 -9.14 2.24 -1.03
N ASN A 197 -8.65 2.87 -2.10
CA ASN A 197 -8.15 4.24 -2.08
C ASN A 197 -8.88 5.06 -3.15
N GLY A 198 -9.45 6.17 -2.73
CA GLY A 198 -10.04 7.18 -3.58
C GLY A 198 -9.13 8.40 -3.67
N PHE A 199 -8.98 8.92 -4.88
CA PHE A 199 -8.25 10.16 -5.15
C PHE A 199 -9.19 11.13 -5.86
N LEU A 200 -9.27 12.35 -5.35
CA LEU A 200 -10.04 13.45 -5.94
C LEU A 200 -9.08 14.54 -6.42
N ARG A 201 -9.05 14.81 -7.71
CA ARG A 201 -8.25 15.89 -8.28
C ARG A 201 -8.90 17.24 -8.00
N VAL A 202 -8.31 18.01 -7.10
CA VAL A 202 -8.76 19.37 -6.73
C VAL A 202 -8.03 20.45 -7.52
N HIS A 203 -6.86 20.15 -8.06
CA HIS A 203 -6.08 21.02 -8.93
C HIS A 203 -5.33 20.16 -9.98
N ALA A 204 -4.83 20.76 -11.04
CA ALA A 204 -4.12 20.05 -12.10
C ALA A 204 -2.94 19.18 -11.60
N LYS A 205 -2.35 19.56 -10.47
CA LYS A 205 -1.20 18.90 -9.84
C LYS A 205 -1.47 18.33 -8.46
N VAL A 206 -2.70 18.51 -7.91
CA VAL A 206 -3.01 18.19 -6.50
C VAL A 206 -4.22 17.26 -6.44
N TRP A 207 -4.06 16.17 -5.71
CA TRP A 207 -5.09 15.19 -5.43
C TRP A 207 -5.27 15.06 -3.93
N LEU A 208 -6.50 15.01 -3.49
CA LEU A 208 -6.84 14.58 -2.13
C LEU A 208 -6.99 13.06 -2.15
N LYS A 209 -6.47 12.40 -1.13
CA LYS A 209 -6.55 10.96 -0.92
C LYS A 209 -7.44 10.65 0.28
N LEU A 210 -8.28 9.66 0.13
CA LEU A 210 -8.96 8.98 1.22
C LEU A 210 -8.81 7.48 1.00
N GLY A 211 -8.36 6.78 2.02
CA GLY A 211 -8.09 5.36 1.93
C GLY A 211 -8.58 4.58 3.14
N ALA A 212 -8.80 3.33 2.92
CA ALA A 212 -9.16 2.43 3.96
C ALA A 212 -8.58 1.02 3.67
N PHE A 213 -8.17 0.25 4.72
CA PHE A 213 -7.61 -1.11 4.70
C PHE A 213 -8.24 -1.99 5.77
N GLY A 214 -8.46 -3.24 5.43
CA GLY A 214 -8.84 -4.27 6.38
C GLY A 214 -8.07 -5.57 6.16
N ALA A 215 -7.75 -6.24 7.26
CA ALA A 215 -7.23 -7.60 7.24
C ALA A 215 -7.89 -8.42 8.35
N ALA A 216 -8.27 -9.64 8.03
CA ALA A 216 -8.88 -10.56 8.97
C ALA A 216 -8.14 -11.92 8.92
N PRO A 217 -7.85 -12.52 10.08
CA PRO A 217 -7.21 -13.83 10.13
C PRO A 217 -8.10 -14.92 9.56
N VAL A 218 -7.50 -15.95 8.96
CA VAL A 218 -8.17 -17.11 8.37
C VAL A 218 -7.65 -18.39 9.04
N GLY A 219 -8.58 -19.27 9.43
CA GLY A 219 -8.27 -20.57 10.04
C GLY A 219 -7.79 -20.50 11.48
N ASN A 220 -7.43 -21.66 12.02
CA ASN A 220 -7.01 -21.83 13.43
C ASN A 220 -5.54 -21.46 13.69
N VAL A 221 -4.90 -20.71 12.84
CA VAL A 221 -3.48 -20.35 12.91
C VAL A 221 -3.19 -19.33 14.03
N ASN A 222 -3.95 -19.32 15.09
CA ASN A 222 -4.41 -18.14 15.77
C ASN A 222 -3.89 -17.94 17.15
N VAL A 223 -2.66 -18.03 17.35
CA VAL A 223 -2.11 -17.40 18.56
C VAL A 223 -2.16 -15.87 18.48
N GLN A 224 -2.44 -15.30 17.31
CA GLN A 224 -2.28 -13.86 17.10
C GLN A 224 -3.36 -13.16 16.25
N GLY A 225 -4.46 -13.85 15.93
CA GLY A 225 -5.48 -13.35 15.04
C GLY A 225 -6.15 -12.05 15.49
N MET A 226 -5.78 -10.91 14.93
CA MET A 226 -6.53 -9.67 15.08
C MET A 226 -7.03 -9.20 13.72
N THR A 227 -8.32 -8.92 13.67
CA THR A 227 -8.87 -8.12 12.58
C THR A 227 -8.35 -6.70 12.72
N ARG A 228 -7.74 -6.18 11.67
CA ARG A 228 -7.22 -4.82 11.61
C ARG A 228 -8.06 -4.01 10.64
N VAL A 229 -8.42 -2.80 11.04
CA VAL A 229 -9.06 -1.82 10.16
C VAL A 229 -8.38 -0.47 10.40
N ILE A 230 -7.89 0.13 9.34
CA ILE A 230 -7.17 1.40 9.37
C ILE A 230 -7.78 2.31 8.30
N VAL A 231 -7.92 3.58 8.58
CA VAL A 231 -8.33 4.60 7.62
C VAL A 231 -7.25 5.66 7.49
N GLY A 232 -7.16 6.28 6.34
CA GLY A 232 -6.18 7.31 6.08
C GLY A 232 -6.71 8.41 5.17
N SER A 233 -6.20 9.60 5.36
CA SER A 233 -6.44 10.73 4.48
C SER A 233 -5.12 11.42 4.17
N GLY A 234 -5.02 12.03 2.99
CA GLY A 234 -3.78 12.64 2.58
C GLY A 234 -3.90 13.50 1.33
N VAL A 235 -2.75 13.94 0.88
CA VAL A 235 -2.58 14.72 -0.32
C VAL A 235 -1.48 14.11 -1.20
N LEU A 236 -1.70 14.12 -2.50
CA LEU A 236 -0.70 13.76 -3.51
C LEU A 236 -0.48 14.94 -4.45
N VAL A 237 0.76 15.33 -4.65
CA VAL A 237 1.16 16.38 -5.58
C VAL A 237 2.05 15.77 -6.66
N THR A 238 1.73 16.05 -7.93
CA THR A 238 2.48 15.55 -9.09
C THR A 238 2.99 16.69 -9.94
N VAL A 239 4.31 16.79 -10.13
CA VAL A 239 4.94 17.86 -10.93
C VAL A 239 6.08 17.29 -11.76
N ARG A 240 5.93 17.26 -13.09
CA ARG A 240 7.01 16.85 -14.02
C ARG A 240 7.71 15.54 -13.66
N GLY A 241 6.93 14.52 -13.30
CA GLY A 241 7.46 13.21 -12.88
C GLY A 241 7.79 13.09 -11.39
N LEU A 242 7.90 14.21 -10.67
CA LEU A 242 7.99 14.18 -9.20
C LEU A 242 6.62 13.91 -8.60
N GLU A 243 6.56 12.97 -7.67
CA GLU A 243 5.37 12.62 -6.88
C GLU A 243 5.70 12.83 -5.40
N LEU A 244 4.89 13.66 -4.74
CA LEU A 244 5.00 13.93 -3.31
C LEU A 244 3.67 13.57 -2.66
N SER A 245 3.67 12.70 -1.67
CA SER A 245 2.47 12.41 -0.90
C SER A 245 2.70 12.54 0.59
N ALA A 246 1.68 13.02 1.28
CA ALA A 246 1.60 13.03 2.73
C ALA A 246 0.26 12.43 3.14
N GLU A 247 0.27 11.54 4.12
CA GLU A 247 -0.90 10.82 4.59
C GLU A 247 -0.87 10.69 6.11
N LEU A 248 -2.02 10.84 6.74
CA LEU A 248 -2.25 10.53 8.14
C LEU A 248 -3.21 9.35 8.24
N GLN A 249 -2.86 8.38 9.05
CA GLN A 249 -3.57 7.12 9.21
C GLN A 249 -3.96 6.91 10.67
N ALA A 250 -5.17 6.39 10.88
CA ALA A 250 -5.68 6.05 12.20
C ALA A 250 -6.30 4.65 12.16
N PRO A 251 -5.98 3.77 13.13
CA PRO A 251 -6.64 2.49 13.25
C PRO A 251 -8.05 2.68 13.83
N LEU A 252 -9.01 1.97 13.29
CA LEU A 252 -10.34 1.81 13.88
C LEU A 252 -10.37 0.59 14.80
N THR A 253 -9.57 -0.43 14.50
CA THR A 253 -9.38 -1.62 15.33
C THR A 253 -8.09 -2.36 14.97
N GLY A 254 -7.55 -3.10 15.91
CA GLY A 254 -6.54 -4.16 15.73
C GLY A 254 -5.13 -3.74 15.37
N ALA A 255 -4.89 -2.52 14.95
CA ALA A 255 -3.53 -2.07 14.65
C ALA A 255 -2.81 -1.62 15.94
N PRO A 256 -1.50 -1.85 16.04
CA PRO A 256 -0.75 -1.58 17.27
C PRO A 256 -0.43 -0.10 17.47
N PHE A 257 -0.59 0.74 16.46
CA PHE A 257 -0.31 2.17 16.56
C PHE A 257 -1.58 2.99 16.87
N THR A 258 -1.40 4.16 17.47
CA THR A 258 -2.48 5.13 17.75
C THR A 258 -2.73 6.04 16.54
N ALA A 259 -1.65 6.47 15.89
CA ALA A 259 -1.67 7.24 14.65
C ALA A 259 -0.37 6.99 13.89
N ARG A 260 -0.41 7.10 12.56
CA ARG A 260 0.76 6.96 11.69
C ARG A 260 0.76 8.05 10.63
N GLY A 261 1.87 8.78 10.54
CA GLY A 261 2.17 9.68 9.43
C GLY A 261 2.99 8.96 8.38
N VAL A 262 2.68 9.17 7.11
CA VAL A 262 3.43 8.62 5.97
C VAL A 262 3.74 9.75 5.01
N LEU A 263 5.02 9.91 4.66
CA LEU A 263 5.50 10.80 3.61
C LEU A 263 6.13 9.94 2.51
N GLN A 264 5.88 10.27 1.27
CA GLN A 264 6.52 9.60 0.14
C GLN A 264 6.96 10.62 -0.89
N VAL A 265 8.18 10.47 -1.35
CA VAL A 265 8.79 11.23 -2.43
C VAL A 265 9.22 10.24 -3.49
N GLY A 266 8.79 10.42 -4.72
CA GLY A 266 9.16 9.56 -5.84
C GLY A 266 9.38 10.36 -7.10
N TYR A 267 10.21 9.84 -7.97
CA TYR A 267 10.41 10.39 -9.31
C TYR A 267 10.18 9.30 -10.35
N ARG A 268 9.39 9.63 -11.37
CA ARG A 268 9.08 8.74 -12.48
C ARG A 268 9.88 9.13 -13.70
N PHE A 269 10.67 8.19 -14.20
CA PHE A 269 11.41 8.28 -15.45
C PHE A 269 10.57 7.63 -16.56
N GLU A 270 10.02 8.40 -17.48
CA GLU A 270 9.30 7.85 -18.63
C GLU A 270 10.29 7.27 -19.64
N LEU A 271 10.09 6.01 -20.02
CA LEU A 271 10.87 5.37 -21.07
C LEU A 271 10.25 5.71 -22.42
N LYS A 272 10.90 6.58 -23.19
CA LYS A 272 10.45 6.93 -24.55
C LYS A 272 10.37 5.65 -25.41
N ARG A 273 9.20 5.31 -25.89
CA ARG A 273 9.04 4.30 -26.94
C ARG A 273 9.86 4.78 -28.15
N ARG A 274 10.94 4.09 -28.49
CA ARG A 274 11.59 4.26 -29.79
C ARG A 274 10.50 4.00 -30.85
N ARG A 275 10.06 5.06 -31.55
CA ARG A 275 9.26 4.88 -32.75
C ARG A 275 10.13 4.01 -33.67
N ARG A 276 9.73 2.77 -33.92
CA ARG A 276 10.27 1.99 -35.02
C ARG A 276 10.07 2.87 -36.24
N GLY A 277 11.18 3.37 -36.82
CA GLY A 277 11.16 4.19 -38.01
C GLY A 277 10.28 3.49 -39.03
N ALA A 278 9.31 4.22 -39.58
CA ALA A 278 8.64 3.76 -40.78
C ALA A 278 9.73 3.38 -41.77
N ALA A 279 9.71 2.14 -42.21
CA ALA A 279 10.59 1.70 -43.28
C ALA A 279 10.39 2.69 -44.42
N PRO A 280 11.47 3.19 -45.06
CA PRO A 280 11.34 4.09 -46.19
C PRO A 280 10.50 3.37 -47.25
N ALA A 281 9.37 4.00 -47.64
CA ALA A 281 8.57 3.51 -48.76
C ALA A 281 9.54 3.34 -49.96
N HIS A 282 9.72 2.13 -50.41
CA HIS A 282 10.40 1.88 -51.65
C HIS A 282 9.69 2.66 -52.76
N ALA A 283 10.30 3.74 -53.23
CA ALA A 283 9.90 4.39 -54.44
C ALA A 283 10.07 3.40 -55.55
N SER A 284 9.00 2.80 -56.01
CA SER A 284 8.96 2.03 -57.25
C SER A 284 9.03 3.04 -58.42
N HIS A 285 10.21 3.18 -58.97
CA HIS A 285 10.39 3.78 -60.31
C HIS A 285 9.87 2.77 -61.35
N HIS A 286 8.80 3.16 -62.03
CA HIS A 286 8.43 2.74 -63.38
C HIS A 286 8.47 3.92 -64.32
#